data_2afeaa28292a9af623eeefa04f63feff
#
_entry.id   2afeaa28292a9af623eeefa04f63feff
#
_cell.length_a   1.000
_cell.length_b   1.000
_cell.length_c   1.000
_cell.angle_alpha   90.00
_cell.angle_beta   90.00
_cell.angle_gamma   90.00
#
_symmetry.space_group_name_H-M   'P 1'
#
loop_
_entity.id
_entity.type
_entity.pdbx_description
1 polymer ?
#
loop_
_entity_poly.entity_id
_entity_poly.type
_entity_poly.pdbx_seq_one_letter_code
_entity_poly.pdbx_strand_id
1 'polypeptide(L)'
;MANDQTSFIGGARLCPVCLSSAQDAKVSVDMMGIGGMSCAHWQSTQALRLEGTIWIYGFWTGLNYVAAASGQTEAKVDTAAVLVEVKKTCAQRPSRVLASAVWTAYLDLNKR
;
A
#
# COMPACT_ATOMS: atom_id res chain seq x y z
N MET A 1 -16.62 -26.54 17.57
CA MET A 1 -16.51 -26.43 17.75
C MET A 1 -16.22 -25.89 17.49
N ALA A 2 -16.20 -25.90 17.36
CA ALA A 2 -16.03 -25.65 17.38
C ALA A 2 -15.74 -25.07 16.94
N ASN A 3 -15.91 -25.25 16.96
CA ASN A 3 -15.76 -24.87 16.83
C ASN A 3 -15.37 -24.30 16.43
N ASP A 4 -15.41 -24.48 16.37
CA ASP A 4 -15.08 -24.11 16.22
C ASP A 4 -14.67 -23.56 15.76
N GLN A 5 -14.81 -23.72 15.56
CA GLN A 5 -14.46 -23.53 15.43
C GLN A 5 -14.01 -22.99 15.04
N THR A 6 -14.33 -23.22 15.03
CA THR A 6 -13.99 -22.95 15.01
C THR A 6 -13.61 -22.35 14.59
N SER A 7 -13.81 -22.65 14.52
CA SER A 7 -13.46 -22.36 14.50
C SER A 7 -13.16 -21.76 13.97
N PHE A 8 -13.31 -21.83 13.80
CA PHE A 8 -13.05 -21.49 13.78
C PHE A 8 -12.61 -21.03 13.54
N ILE A 9 -12.84 -21.11 13.37
CA ILE A 9 -12.42 -20.72 13.52
C ILE A 9 -11.89 -20.18 13.53
N GLY A 10 -12.06 -20.30 13.38
CA GLY A 10 -11.45 -19.93 13.79
C GLY A 10 -10.98 -19.26 13.63
N GLY A 11 -11.01 -19.36 13.62
CA GLY A 11 -10.44 -18.83 13.87
C GLY A 11 -10.17 -18.21 13.68
N ALA A 12 -10.26 -18.35 13.67
CA ALA A 12 -9.85 -17.71 13.77
C ALA A 12 -10.00 -16.96 13.92
N ARG A 13 -10.40 -16.89 14.18
CA ARG A 13 -10.61 -15.93 14.55
C ARG A 13 -9.94 -15.00 14.63
N LEU A 14 -10.21 -14.44 14.53
CA LEU A 14 -9.21 -13.52 14.22
C LEU A 14 -9.15 -12.41 15.19
N CYS A 15 -8.02 -12.22 15.76
CA CYS A 15 -7.80 -11.16 16.69
C CYS A 15 -7.35 -9.92 15.93
N PRO A 16 -7.99 -8.77 16.16
CA PRO A 16 -7.61 -7.56 15.42
C PRO A 16 -6.18 -7.13 15.64
N VAL A 17 -5.67 -7.32 16.85
CA VAL A 17 -4.29 -6.99 17.14
C VAL A 17 -3.35 -7.86 16.34
N CYS A 18 -3.67 -9.13 16.22
CA CYS A 18 -2.85 -10.05 15.44
C CYS A 18 -2.83 -9.67 13.96
N LEU A 19 -3.96 -9.22 13.45
CA LEU A 19 -4.02 -8.77 12.06
C LEU A 19 -3.16 -7.56 11.82
N SER A 20 -3.20 -6.59 12.73
CA SER A 20 -2.35 -5.41 12.60
C SER A 20 -0.88 -5.78 12.59
N SER A 21 -0.47 -6.63 13.51
CA SER A 21 0.91 -7.08 13.57
C SER A 21 1.31 -7.81 12.31
N ALA A 22 0.44 -8.64 11.79
CA ALA A 22 0.72 -9.38 10.58
C ALA A 22 0.90 -8.44 9.39
N GLN A 23 0.07 -7.40 9.29
CA GLN A 23 0.19 -6.42 8.23
C GLN A 23 1.53 -5.70 8.27
N ASP A 24 1.94 -5.30 9.47
CA ASP A 24 3.16 -4.52 9.61
C ASP A 24 4.40 -5.35 9.36
N ALA A 25 4.40 -6.61 9.79
CA ALA A 25 5.61 -7.38 9.84
C ALA A 25 5.64 -8.54 8.86
N LYS A 26 4.48 -9.02 8.46
CA LYS A 26 4.41 -10.33 7.83
C LYS A 26 3.88 -10.33 6.41
N VAL A 27 3.34 -9.23 5.96
CA VAL A 27 2.84 -9.21 4.59
C VAL A 27 4.01 -9.35 3.64
N SER A 28 3.98 -10.40 2.85
CA SER A 28 5.04 -10.68 1.90
C SER A 28 4.41 -10.71 0.52
N VAL A 29 4.88 -9.84 -0.34
CA VAL A 29 4.36 -9.69 -1.68
C VAL A 29 5.52 -9.76 -2.66
N ASP A 30 5.34 -10.53 -3.72
CA ASP A 30 6.31 -10.51 -4.81
C ASP A 30 6.20 -9.16 -5.51
N MET A 31 7.19 -8.33 -5.27
CA MET A 31 7.16 -6.96 -5.77
C MET A 31 7.84 -6.88 -7.12
N MET A 32 7.11 -6.45 -8.11
CA MET A 32 7.65 -6.27 -9.45
C MET A 32 8.11 -4.84 -9.64
N GLY A 33 9.34 -4.69 -10.10
CA GLY A 33 9.86 -3.38 -10.47
C GLY A 33 10.31 -2.55 -9.29
N ILE A 34 10.36 -1.24 -9.52
CA ILE A 34 10.95 -0.27 -8.59
C ILE A 34 10.18 -0.15 -7.27
N GLY A 35 8.95 -0.66 -7.23
CA GLY A 35 8.15 -0.61 -6.00
C GLY A 35 8.81 -1.33 -4.84
N GLY A 36 9.71 -2.29 -5.11
CA GLY A 36 10.44 -3.00 -4.07
C GLY A 36 11.67 -2.25 -3.56
N MET A 37 12.01 -1.13 -4.18
CA MET A 37 13.17 -0.34 -3.80
C MET A 37 12.75 0.75 -2.82
N SER A 38 13.75 1.43 -2.24
CA SER A 38 13.45 2.48 -1.26
C SER A 38 12.93 3.76 -1.92
N CYS A 39 12.28 4.57 -1.11
CA CYS A 39 11.89 5.92 -1.55
C CYS A 39 13.10 6.72 -2.02
N ALA A 40 14.23 6.59 -1.31
CA ALA A 40 15.45 7.30 -1.70
C ALA A 40 15.94 6.85 -3.07
N HIS A 41 15.83 5.55 -3.36
CA HIS A 41 16.22 5.04 -4.68
C HIS A 41 15.35 5.66 -5.78
N TRP A 42 14.05 5.73 -5.56
CA TRP A 42 13.13 6.35 -6.51
C TRP A 42 13.53 7.79 -6.82
N GLN A 43 13.95 8.53 -5.80
CA GLN A 43 14.26 9.94 -5.95
C GLN A 43 15.69 10.21 -6.43
N SER A 44 16.50 9.16 -6.62
CA SER A 44 17.94 9.35 -6.79
C SER A 44 18.36 9.88 -8.16
N THR A 45 17.62 9.56 -9.22
CA THR A 45 17.91 10.08 -10.56
C THR A 45 16.62 10.44 -11.27
N GLN A 46 16.74 11.23 -12.32
CA GLN A 46 15.57 11.60 -13.10
C GLN A 46 14.93 10.39 -13.75
N ALA A 47 15.75 9.48 -14.28
CA ALA A 47 15.22 8.27 -14.92
C ALA A 47 14.46 7.40 -13.92
N LEU A 48 14.99 7.25 -12.70
CA LEU A 48 14.33 6.45 -11.68
C LEU A 48 13.07 7.13 -11.15
N ARG A 49 13.09 8.47 -11.09
CA ARG A 49 11.86 9.19 -10.70
C ARG A 49 10.75 8.95 -11.71
N LEU A 50 11.09 8.95 -13.00
CA LEU A 50 10.09 8.68 -14.03
C LEU A 50 9.58 7.25 -13.95
N GLU A 51 10.50 6.30 -13.82
CA GLU A 51 10.13 4.89 -13.71
C GLU A 51 9.21 4.66 -12.52
N GLY A 52 9.57 5.21 -11.38
CA GLY A 52 8.78 5.04 -10.16
C GLY A 52 7.43 5.71 -10.25
N THR A 53 7.38 6.87 -10.91
CA THR A 53 6.10 7.57 -11.10
C THR A 53 5.13 6.71 -11.90
N ILE A 54 5.60 6.10 -12.98
CA ILE A 54 4.76 5.21 -13.78
C ILE A 54 4.32 4.01 -12.96
N TRP A 55 5.26 3.47 -12.17
CA TRP A 55 4.95 2.33 -11.31
C TRP A 55 3.88 2.70 -10.27
N ILE A 56 4.00 3.89 -9.67
CA ILE A 56 3.04 4.37 -8.67
C ILE A 56 1.64 4.45 -9.27
N TYR A 57 1.52 4.99 -10.48
CA TYR A 57 0.21 5.11 -11.12
C TYR A 57 -0.42 3.73 -11.36
N GLY A 58 0.39 2.77 -11.78
CA GLY A 58 -0.11 1.42 -11.99
C GLY A 58 -0.57 0.76 -10.71
N PHE A 59 0.22 0.91 -9.66
CA PHE A 59 -0.14 0.34 -8.36
C PHE A 59 -1.40 1.00 -7.80
N TRP A 60 -1.47 2.32 -7.89
CA TRP A 60 -2.66 3.06 -7.43
C TRP A 60 -3.90 2.62 -8.19
N THR A 61 -3.78 2.47 -9.51
CA THR A 61 -4.88 1.98 -10.33
C THR A 61 -5.32 0.60 -9.88
N GLY A 62 -4.36 -0.27 -9.57
CA GLY A 62 -4.66 -1.60 -9.06
C GLY A 62 -5.41 -1.56 -7.73
N LEU A 63 -5.02 -0.66 -6.85
CA LEU A 63 -5.70 -0.50 -5.57
C LEU A 63 -7.13 0.00 -5.78
N ASN A 64 -7.33 0.94 -6.70
CA ASN A 64 -8.68 1.41 -7.04
C ASN A 64 -9.52 0.27 -7.61
N TYR A 65 -8.90 -0.58 -8.41
CA TYR A 65 -9.61 -1.72 -8.99
C TYR A 65 -10.10 -2.67 -7.91
N VAL A 66 -9.22 -2.98 -6.96
CA VAL A 66 -9.57 -3.88 -5.85
C VAL A 66 -10.68 -3.26 -5.00
N ALA A 67 -10.57 -1.97 -4.72
CA ALA A 67 -11.60 -1.28 -3.93
C ALA A 67 -12.95 -1.34 -4.64
N ALA A 68 -12.97 -1.06 -5.94
CA ALA A 68 -14.20 -1.11 -6.71
C ALA A 68 -14.79 -2.52 -6.74
N ALA A 69 -13.93 -3.52 -6.95
CA ALA A 69 -14.38 -4.91 -6.99
C ALA A 69 -14.95 -5.36 -5.66
N SER A 70 -14.49 -4.75 -4.56
CA SER A 70 -14.96 -5.07 -3.21
C SER A 70 -16.15 -4.21 -2.79
N GLY A 71 -16.67 -3.37 -3.68
CA GLY A 71 -17.80 -2.51 -3.37
C GLY A 71 -17.45 -1.32 -2.49
N GLN A 72 -16.17 -0.99 -2.37
CA GLN A 72 -15.74 0.15 -1.58
C GLN A 72 -15.68 1.41 -2.42
N THR A 73 -15.88 2.54 -1.77
CA THR A 73 -15.76 3.84 -2.41
C THR A 73 -14.34 4.34 -2.21
N GLU A 74 -13.70 4.71 -3.30
CA GLU A 74 -12.38 5.32 -3.19
C GLU A 74 -12.46 6.82 -3.46
N ALA A 75 -11.49 7.57 -2.95
CA ALA A 75 -11.42 9.00 -3.15
C ALA A 75 -11.08 9.30 -4.60
N LYS A 76 -11.72 10.33 -5.13
CA LYS A 76 -11.41 10.81 -6.47
C LYS A 76 -10.25 11.78 -6.38
N VAL A 77 -9.08 11.32 -6.74
CA VAL A 77 -7.87 12.15 -6.70
C VAL A 77 -7.21 12.13 -8.07
N ASP A 78 -6.58 13.22 -8.44
CA ASP A 78 -5.86 13.27 -9.70
C ASP A 78 -4.42 12.79 -9.50
N THR A 79 -3.71 12.61 -10.61
CA THR A 79 -2.36 12.06 -10.56
C THR A 79 -1.39 12.96 -9.81
N ALA A 80 -1.58 14.29 -9.90
CA ALA A 80 -0.71 15.23 -9.20
C ALA A 80 -0.87 15.07 -7.69
N ALA A 81 -2.10 14.91 -7.21
CA ALA A 81 -2.36 14.74 -5.79
C ALA A 81 -1.74 13.43 -5.28
N VAL A 82 -1.81 12.37 -6.07
CA VAL A 82 -1.20 11.09 -5.72
C VAL A 82 0.30 11.27 -5.50
N LEU A 83 0.99 11.92 -6.44
CA LEU A 83 2.43 12.09 -6.32
C LEU A 83 2.81 12.96 -5.14
N VAL A 84 2.06 14.03 -4.90
CA VAL A 84 2.33 14.91 -3.76
C VAL A 84 2.25 14.10 -2.47
N GLU A 85 1.22 13.28 -2.33
CA GLU A 85 1.05 12.50 -1.11
C GLU A 85 2.13 11.45 -0.95
N VAL A 86 2.50 10.76 -2.02
CA VAL A 86 3.55 9.75 -1.96
C VAL A 86 4.88 10.38 -1.61
N LYS A 87 5.21 11.53 -2.22
CA LYS A 87 6.45 12.23 -1.92
C LYS A 87 6.49 12.66 -0.46
N LYS A 88 5.38 13.14 0.06
CA LYS A 88 5.30 13.54 1.46
C LYS A 88 5.55 12.35 2.38
N THR A 89 4.94 11.22 2.07
CA THR A 89 5.13 10.01 2.86
C THR A 89 6.58 9.54 2.79
N CYS A 90 7.18 9.58 1.61
CA CYS A 90 8.58 9.21 1.43
C CYS A 90 9.52 10.12 2.19
N ALA A 91 9.21 11.42 2.26
CA ALA A 91 10.06 12.37 2.97
C ALA A 91 10.13 12.08 4.46
N GLN A 92 9.08 11.49 5.03
CA GLN A 92 9.07 11.14 6.44
C GLN A 92 10.08 10.06 6.76
N ARG A 93 10.33 9.15 5.83
CA ARG A 93 11.28 8.06 6.03
C ARG A 93 11.80 7.57 4.68
N PRO A 94 12.87 8.19 4.16
CA PRO A 94 13.37 7.87 2.82
C PRO A 94 13.81 6.43 2.61
N SER A 95 14.14 5.72 3.69
CA SER A 95 14.52 4.31 3.59
C SER A 95 13.34 3.39 3.43
N ARG A 96 12.12 3.90 3.56
CA ARG A 96 10.92 3.10 3.40
C ARG A 96 10.83 2.55 1.98
N VAL A 97 10.32 1.34 1.85
CA VAL A 97 10.07 0.75 0.54
C VAL A 97 8.98 1.55 -0.17
N LEU A 98 9.20 1.83 -1.46
CA LEU A 98 8.28 2.67 -2.21
C LEU A 98 6.84 2.15 -2.18
N ALA A 99 6.65 0.85 -2.35
CA ALA A 99 5.31 0.27 -2.31
C ALA A 99 4.61 0.55 -0.99
N SER A 100 5.35 0.50 0.13
CA SER A 100 4.79 0.80 1.45
C SER A 100 4.37 2.26 1.54
N ALA A 101 5.17 3.16 0.98
CA ALA A 101 4.83 4.58 0.98
C ALA A 101 3.57 4.84 0.17
N VAL A 102 3.43 4.17 -0.97
CA VAL A 102 2.24 4.32 -1.80
C VAL A 102 1.00 3.80 -1.07
N TRP A 103 1.14 2.65 -0.43
CA TRP A 103 0.03 2.06 0.32
C TRP A 103 -0.42 3.00 1.44
N THR A 104 0.54 3.55 2.19
CA THR A 104 0.23 4.51 3.26
C THR A 104 -0.46 5.74 2.70
N ALA A 105 0.04 6.28 1.60
CA ALA A 105 -0.56 7.45 0.95
C ALA A 105 -1.99 7.15 0.50
N TYR A 106 -2.21 5.98 -0.06
CA TYR A 106 -3.53 5.56 -0.51
C TYR A 106 -4.51 5.53 0.66
N LEU A 107 -4.11 4.92 1.76
CA LEU A 107 -4.96 4.85 2.95
C LEU A 107 -5.25 6.24 3.49
N ASP A 108 -4.25 7.11 3.55
CA ASP A 108 -4.42 8.45 4.09
C ASP A 108 -5.37 9.30 3.25
N LEU A 109 -5.25 9.23 1.93
CA LEU A 109 -6.15 9.99 1.05
C LEU A 109 -7.58 9.47 1.11
N ASN A 110 -7.74 8.17 1.29
CA ASN A 110 -9.09 7.59 1.33
C ASN A 110 -9.78 7.73 2.69
N LYS A 111 -9.06 8.17 3.71
CA LYS A 111 -9.66 8.51 5.01
C LYS A 111 -10.37 9.85 4.97
N ARG A 112 -9.99 10.73 4.05
CA ARG A 112 -10.49 12.11 4.02
C ARG A 112 -11.88 12.20 3.37
#